data_af4891decc4ed32e0c7b4f8f2ec32092
#
_entry.id   af4891decc4ed32e0c7b4f8f2ec32092
#
_cell.length_a   1.000
_cell.length_b   1.000
_cell.length_c   1.000
_cell.angle_alpha   90.00
_cell.angle_beta   90.00
_cell.angle_gamma   90.00
#
_symmetry.space_group_name_H-M   'P 1'
#
loop_
_entity.id
_entity.type
_entity.pdbx_description
1 polymer ?
#
loop_
_entity_poly.entity_id
_entity_poly.type
_entity_poly.pdbx_seq_one_letter_code
_entity_poly.pdbx_strand_id
1 'polypeptide(L)'
;AERTGARAFACHEDMLDALELDALWICVPPFAHGAPERAALARALPFFVEKPLSLDPDVAVEIDEAVRRAGLVTATGYHWRYLDTVDEARRLLADNPAHLMSGYWLDQTPPPAWWHHADSSGGQVVEQATHIIDLARFLAGDVTEVFGLAATRPRDDFPGLDVPTASTAALRFASGAIANLSATCLLRWNHRVGLHVFADGLALELTDHDLMVDTGHGRPTRGADGDPVWRQDRAFLDAVAGGDNRIRAPYAEALQTHLVALAVARSAREGAPLKMEGLRADPQPPFRPAAAARPGVA
;
A
#
# COMPACT_ATOMS: atom_id res chain seq x y z
N ALA A 1 -7.93 25.38 -4.79
CA ALA A 1 -7.40 26.74 -4.83
C ALA A 1 -8.25 27.71 -3.99
N GLU A 2 -9.55 27.88 -4.23
CA GLU A 2 -10.40 28.87 -3.52
C GLU A 2 -10.41 28.68 -1.99
N ARG A 3 -10.46 27.43 -1.52
CA ARG A 3 -10.56 27.11 -0.08
C ARG A 3 -9.26 27.31 0.69
N THR A 4 -8.12 27.22 0.02
CA THR A 4 -6.78 27.25 0.65
C THR A 4 -5.96 28.47 0.24
N GLY A 5 -6.44 29.27 -0.70
CA GLY A 5 -5.68 30.36 -1.32
C GLY A 5 -4.54 29.88 -2.23
N ALA A 6 -4.44 28.58 -2.50
CA ALA A 6 -3.40 28.01 -3.33
C ALA A 6 -3.55 28.44 -4.80
N ARG A 7 -2.41 28.60 -5.49
CA ARG A 7 -2.39 28.87 -6.93
C ARG A 7 -2.70 27.57 -7.70
N ALA A 8 -3.58 27.66 -8.71
CA ALA A 8 -3.93 26.56 -9.59
C ALA A 8 -3.15 26.65 -10.91
N PHE A 9 -2.79 25.50 -11.47
CA PHE A 9 -2.11 25.36 -12.75
C PHE A 9 -2.82 24.32 -13.62
N ALA A 10 -2.68 24.43 -14.93
CA ALA A 10 -3.31 23.51 -15.87
C ALA A 10 -2.58 22.14 -15.93
N CYS A 11 -1.27 22.13 -15.74
CA CYS A 11 -0.44 20.93 -15.68
C CYS A 11 0.65 21.05 -14.61
N HIS A 12 1.31 19.94 -14.27
CA HIS A 12 2.34 19.93 -13.24
C HIS A 12 3.62 20.60 -13.72
N GLU A 13 3.95 20.57 -15.01
CA GLU A 13 5.10 21.25 -15.57
C GLU A 13 5.04 22.75 -15.36
N ASP A 14 3.92 23.38 -15.72
CA ASP A 14 3.71 24.82 -15.51
C ASP A 14 3.82 25.20 -14.03
N MET A 15 3.36 24.36 -13.13
CA MET A 15 3.48 24.55 -11.68
C MET A 15 4.95 24.50 -11.25
N LEU A 16 5.67 23.47 -11.68
CA LEU A 16 7.06 23.26 -11.32
C LEU A 16 8.01 24.30 -11.92
N ASP A 17 7.65 24.89 -13.05
CA ASP A 17 8.43 25.97 -13.67
C ASP A 17 8.15 27.34 -13.03
N ALA A 18 6.98 27.52 -12.43
CA ALA A 18 6.54 28.80 -11.86
C ALA A 18 6.76 28.93 -10.36
N LEU A 19 7.09 27.83 -9.65
CA LEU A 19 7.20 27.78 -8.19
C LEU A 19 8.52 27.11 -7.75
N GLU A 20 9.14 27.66 -6.73
CA GLU A 20 10.15 26.95 -5.94
C GLU A 20 9.43 26.14 -4.85
N LEU A 21 9.62 24.82 -4.84
CA LEU A 21 8.94 23.89 -3.95
C LEU A 21 9.98 23.11 -3.14
N ASP A 22 9.65 22.80 -1.88
CA ASP A 22 10.47 21.94 -1.00
C ASP A 22 10.09 20.48 -1.16
N ALA A 23 8.84 20.21 -1.54
CA ALA A 23 8.30 18.86 -1.74
C ALA A 23 7.09 18.87 -2.67
N LEU A 24 6.76 17.70 -3.23
CA LEU A 24 5.61 17.49 -4.11
C LEU A 24 4.73 16.35 -3.59
N TRP A 25 3.40 16.54 -3.61
CA TRP A 25 2.41 15.46 -3.47
C TRP A 25 1.85 15.08 -4.83
N ILE A 26 2.01 13.80 -5.22
CA ILE A 26 1.54 13.23 -6.48
C ILE A 26 0.31 12.38 -6.18
N CYS A 27 -0.87 12.97 -6.35
CA CYS A 27 -2.16 12.34 -6.05
C CYS A 27 -2.97 12.21 -7.35
N VAL A 28 -2.45 11.39 -8.26
CA VAL A 28 -3.05 11.15 -9.58
C VAL A 28 -3.60 9.72 -9.68
N PRO A 29 -4.52 9.43 -10.63
CA PRO A 29 -4.93 8.06 -10.91
C PRO A 29 -3.78 7.18 -11.41
N PRO A 30 -3.89 5.84 -11.29
CA PRO A 30 -2.79 4.90 -11.62
C PRO A 30 -2.18 5.08 -13.02
N PHE A 31 -3.01 5.38 -14.01
CA PHE A 31 -2.58 5.58 -15.40
C PHE A 31 -1.80 6.88 -15.64
N ALA A 32 -1.83 7.82 -14.70
CA ALA A 32 -1.19 9.14 -14.84
C ALA A 32 0.15 9.23 -14.08
N HIS A 33 0.58 8.15 -13.42
CA HIS A 33 1.90 8.06 -12.80
C HIS A 33 3.03 7.95 -13.84
N GLY A 34 4.23 8.27 -13.44
CA GLY A 34 5.45 8.27 -14.24
C GLY A 34 5.90 9.67 -14.64
N ALA A 35 5.07 10.47 -15.31
CA ALA A 35 5.44 11.82 -15.75
C ALA A 35 5.67 12.79 -14.58
N PRO A 36 4.79 12.92 -13.57
CA PRO A 36 5.02 13.78 -12.42
C PRO A 36 6.24 13.38 -11.60
N GLU A 37 6.49 12.08 -11.41
CA GLU A 37 7.65 11.56 -10.68
C GLU A 37 8.95 11.88 -11.42
N ARG A 38 9.01 11.70 -12.74
CA ARG A 38 10.17 12.09 -13.57
C ARG A 38 10.43 13.58 -13.50
N ALA A 39 9.37 14.40 -13.48
CA ALA A 39 9.50 15.86 -13.36
C ALA A 39 10.04 16.28 -11.98
N ALA A 40 9.64 15.60 -10.91
CA ALA A 40 10.18 15.79 -9.57
C ALA A 40 11.66 15.37 -9.49
N LEU A 41 11.99 14.18 -10.03
CA LEU A 41 13.35 13.65 -10.10
C LEU A 41 14.30 14.58 -10.85
N ALA A 42 13.88 15.15 -11.98
CA ALA A 42 14.67 16.08 -12.79
C ALA A 42 15.05 17.38 -12.01
N ARG A 43 14.29 17.67 -10.95
CA ARG A 43 14.49 18.86 -10.09
C ARG A 43 15.08 18.50 -8.72
N ALA A 44 15.44 17.24 -8.50
CA ALA A 44 15.83 16.70 -7.20
C ALA A 44 14.82 17.03 -6.07
N LEU A 45 13.53 17.07 -6.41
CA LEU A 45 12.46 17.48 -5.51
C LEU A 45 11.92 16.24 -4.77
N PRO A 46 11.99 16.19 -3.42
CA PRO A 46 11.35 15.15 -2.62
C PRO A 46 9.86 15.03 -2.95
N PHE A 47 9.34 13.79 -2.99
CA PHE A 47 7.93 13.62 -3.29
C PHE A 47 7.23 12.54 -2.46
N PHE A 48 5.99 12.84 -2.13
CA PHE A 48 5.00 11.88 -1.67
C PHE A 48 4.17 11.44 -2.90
N VAL A 49 3.94 10.14 -3.04
CA VAL A 49 3.17 9.60 -4.15
C VAL A 49 2.03 8.70 -3.65
N GLU A 50 0.85 8.85 -4.21
CA GLU A 50 -0.25 7.95 -3.94
C GLU A 50 -0.08 6.57 -4.60
N LYS A 51 -0.64 5.58 -3.94
CA LYS A 51 -0.75 4.22 -4.49
C LYS A 51 -1.91 4.13 -5.50
N PRO A 52 -1.85 3.16 -6.42
CA PRO A 52 -0.72 2.32 -6.83
C PRO A 52 0.28 3.12 -7.66
N LEU A 53 1.55 2.70 -7.66
CA LEU A 53 2.65 3.49 -8.24
C LEU A 53 2.60 3.64 -9.75
N SER A 54 2.00 2.69 -10.47
CA SER A 54 1.79 2.71 -11.93
C SER A 54 0.95 1.49 -12.32
N LEU A 55 0.45 1.45 -13.56
CA LEU A 55 -0.06 0.22 -14.18
C LEU A 55 1.03 -0.56 -14.91
N ASP A 56 2.10 0.11 -15.27
CA ASP A 56 3.28 -0.47 -15.90
C ASP A 56 4.36 -0.71 -14.84
N PRO A 57 4.73 -1.98 -14.54
CA PRO A 57 5.77 -2.29 -13.56
C PRO A 57 7.13 -1.70 -13.94
N ASP A 58 7.45 -1.60 -15.25
CA ASP A 58 8.74 -1.09 -15.69
C ASP A 58 8.87 0.41 -15.39
N VAL A 59 7.78 1.18 -15.46
CA VAL A 59 7.76 2.59 -15.04
C VAL A 59 8.04 2.71 -13.55
N ALA A 60 7.39 1.88 -12.73
CA ALA A 60 7.60 1.94 -11.28
C ALA A 60 9.04 1.54 -10.88
N VAL A 61 9.62 0.55 -11.55
CA VAL A 61 11.01 0.11 -11.36
C VAL A 61 11.99 1.21 -11.79
N GLU A 62 11.79 1.83 -12.96
CA GLU A 62 12.60 2.96 -13.46
C GLU A 62 12.65 4.12 -12.46
N ILE A 63 11.48 4.49 -11.92
CA ILE A 63 11.37 5.57 -10.92
C ILE A 63 12.11 5.20 -9.64
N ASP A 64 11.95 3.97 -9.12
CA ASP A 64 12.67 3.50 -7.94
C ASP A 64 14.20 3.57 -8.12
N GLU A 65 14.70 3.11 -9.25
CA GLU A 65 16.12 3.20 -9.57
C GLU A 65 16.61 4.64 -9.63
N ALA A 66 15.83 5.55 -10.20
CA ALA A 66 16.16 6.97 -10.25
C ALA A 66 16.14 7.61 -8.86
N VAL A 67 15.13 7.30 -8.02
CA VAL A 67 15.05 7.73 -6.61
C VAL A 67 16.29 7.27 -5.84
N ARG A 68 16.67 6.00 -5.97
CA ARG A 68 17.87 5.45 -5.31
C ARG A 68 19.16 6.12 -5.76
N ARG A 69 19.33 6.33 -7.07
CA ARG A 69 20.51 7.03 -7.61
C ARG A 69 20.62 8.47 -7.13
N ALA A 70 19.48 9.16 -6.97
CA ALA A 70 19.44 10.56 -6.51
C ALA A 70 19.52 10.67 -4.97
N GLY A 71 19.33 9.57 -4.22
CA GLY A 71 19.22 9.60 -2.76
C GLY A 71 18.02 10.44 -2.28
N LEU A 72 16.94 10.47 -3.06
CA LEU A 72 15.82 11.35 -2.84
C LEU A 72 14.88 10.82 -1.75
N VAL A 73 14.40 11.72 -0.88
CA VAL A 73 13.38 11.41 0.12
C VAL A 73 12.05 11.21 -0.57
N THR A 74 11.45 10.02 -0.37
CA THR A 74 10.14 9.68 -0.93
C THR A 74 9.25 9.00 0.11
N ALA A 75 7.94 9.14 -0.03
CA ALA A 75 6.95 8.39 0.74
C ALA A 75 5.76 7.99 -0.14
N THR A 76 5.03 6.95 0.25
CA THR A 76 3.88 6.43 -0.50
C THR A 76 2.68 6.26 0.44
N GLY A 77 1.48 6.45 -0.10
CA GLY A 77 0.19 6.50 0.59
C GLY A 77 -0.29 5.18 1.21
N TYR A 78 0.60 4.38 1.82
CA TYR A 78 0.22 3.19 2.59
C TYR A 78 -0.01 3.55 4.06
N HIS A 79 -1.03 4.37 4.32
CA HIS A 79 -1.31 4.97 5.63
C HIS A 79 -1.62 3.95 6.74
N TRP A 80 -2.07 2.71 6.41
CA TRP A 80 -2.30 1.67 7.41
C TRP A 80 -1.04 1.31 8.20
N ARG A 81 0.14 1.48 7.61
CA ARG A 81 1.42 1.31 8.32
C ARG A 81 1.59 2.27 9.51
N TYR A 82 0.81 3.37 9.56
CA TYR A 82 0.87 4.40 10.60
C TYR A 82 -0.27 4.31 11.62
N LEU A 83 -1.11 3.27 11.56
CA LEU A 83 -2.06 2.96 12.61
C LEU A 83 -1.30 2.52 13.87
N ASP A 84 -1.68 3.04 15.03
CA ASP A 84 -1.13 2.64 16.33
C ASP A 84 -1.51 1.20 16.70
N THR A 85 -2.67 0.73 16.19
CA THR A 85 -3.10 -0.67 16.24
C THR A 85 -2.16 -1.60 15.48
N VAL A 86 -1.59 -1.16 14.37
CA VAL A 86 -0.59 -1.92 13.60
C VAL A 86 0.75 -1.97 14.35
N ASP A 87 1.14 -0.90 15.06
CA ASP A 87 2.32 -0.94 15.94
C ASP A 87 2.15 -1.94 17.08
N GLU A 88 0.94 -2.06 17.64
CA GLU A 88 0.63 -3.07 18.65
C GLU A 88 0.68 -4.49 18.06
N ALA A 89 0.06 -4.73 16.91
CA ALA A 89 0.13 -6.02 16.24
C ALA A 89 1.58 -6.44 15.98
N ARG A 90 2.43 -5.53 15.51
CA ARG A 90 3.86 -5.80 15.30
C ARG A 90 4.61 -6.17 16.58
N ARG A 91 4.27 -5.55 17.71
CA ARG A 91 4.84 -5.90 19.02
C ARG A 91 4.42 -7.30 19.45
N LEU A 92 3.14 -7.65 19.27
CA LEU A 92 2.62 -8.99 19.59
C LEU A 92 3.25 -10.09 18.72
N LEU A 93 3.61 -9.77 17.47
CA LEU A 93 4.20 -10.69 16.50
C LEU A 93 5.75 -10.73 16.55
N ALA A 94 6.40 -9.89 17.35
CA ALA A 94 7.87 -9.77 17.34
C ALA A 94 8.59 -11.08 17.71
N ASP A 95 8.09 -11.77 18.73
CA ASP A 95 8.64 -13.05 19.21
C ASP A 95 7.71 -14.23 18.88
N ASN A 96 6.58 -13.98 18.22
CA ASN A 96 5.59 -14.97 17.82
C ASN A 96 5.10 -14.65 16.41
N PRO A 97 5.89 -14.95 15.37
CA PRO A 97 5.64 -14.50 14.01
C PRO A 97 4.34 -15.05 13.42
N ALA A 98 3.72 -14.26 12.56
CA ALA A 98 2.54 -14.67 11.79
C ALA A 98 2.83 -15.97 11.01
N HIS A 99 1.85 -16.88 11.01
CA HIS A 99 1.95 -18.16 10.30
C HIS A 99 0.90 -18.29 9.19
N LEU A 100 -0.33 -17.84 9.48
CA LEU A 100 -1.42 -17.77 8.51
C LEU A 100 -2.04 -16.37 8.56
N MET A 101 -2.39 -15.82 7.39
CA MET A 101 -3.15 -14.59 7.30
C MET A 101 -4.35 -14.75 6.36
N SER A 102 -5.43 -14.00 6.62
CA SER A 102 -6.62 -13.96 5.77
C SER A 102 -7.07 -12.52 5.59
N GLY A 103 -6.80 -11.97 4.39
CA GLY A 103 -7.13 -10.60 4.03
C GLY A 103 -8.40 -10.49 3.21
N TYR A 104 -9.11 -9.38 3.36
CA TYR A 104 -10.31 -9.14 2.57
C TYR A 104 -10.54 -7.66 2.31
N TRP A 105 -11.08 -7.36 1.11
CA TRP A 105 -11.62 -6.07 0.71
C TRP A 105 -13.00 -6.30 0.05
N LEU A 106 -14.05 -6.23 0.86
CA LEU A 106 -15.41 -6.56 0.45
C LEU A 106 -16.24 -5.28 0.44
N ASP A 107 -16.43 -4.72 -0.76
CA ASP A 107 -16.89 -3.35 -0.89
C ASP A 107 -17.79 -3.16 -2.13
N GLN A 108 -18.25 -1.94 -2.30
CA GLN A 108 -18.96 -1.48 -3.49
C GLN A 108 -17.99 -1.10 -4.61
N THR A 109 -18.51 -1.00 -5.82
CA THR A 109 -17.76 -0.43 -6.96
C THR A 109 -17.51 1.06 -6.73
N PRO A 110 -16.27 1.54 -6.78
CA PRO A 110 -15.96 2.96 -6.68
C PRO A 110 -16.63 3.79 -7.78
N PRO A 111 -17.11 5.02 -7.46
CA PRO A 111 -17.86 5.85 -8.40
C PRO A 111 -17.04 6.40 -9.59
N PRO A 112 -15.73 6.69 -9.50
CA PRO A 112 -15.01 7.30 -10.61
C PRO A 112 -14.96 6.42 -11.86
N ALA A 113 -15.33 6.98 -13.02
CA ALA A 113 -15.42 6.21 -14.27
C ALA A 113 -14.11 5.53 -14.67
N TRP A 114 -12.95 6.18 -14.43
CA TRP A 114 -11.64 5.60 -14.71
C TRP A 114 -11.39 4.30 -13.92
N TRP A 115 -12.00 4.15 -12.74
CA TRP A 115 -11.83 2.96 -11.91
C TRP A 115 -12.46 1.71 -12.55
N HIS A 116 -13.48 1.89 -13.37
CA HIS A 116 -14.23 0.80 -14.00
C HIS A 116 -13.43 0.07 -15.09
N HIS A 117 -12.30 0.63 -15.53
CA HIS A 117 -11.51 0.10 -16.63
C HIS A 117 -10.16 -0.44 -16.13
N ALA A 118 -9.84 -1.67 -16.56
CA ALA A 118 -8.65 -2.38 -16.14
C ALA A 118 -7.35 -1.70 -16.60
N ASP A 119 -7.39 -1.03 -17.75
CA ASP A 119 -6.29 -0.25 -18.31
C ASP A 119 -6.05 1.09 -17.59
N SER A 120 -6.98 1.49 -16.75
CA SER A 120 -6.91 2.76 -16.01
C SER A 120 -6.70 2.57 -14.51
N SER A 121 -7.28 1.51 -13.92
CA SER A 121 -7.23 1.23 -12.48
C SER A 121 -6.36 0.03 -12.11
N GLY A 122 -6.18 -0.93 -13.02
CA GLY A 122 -5.61 -2.24 -12.72
C GLY A 122 -6.57 -3.17 -11.95
N GLY A 123 -7.79 -2.67 -11.62
CA GLY A 123 -8.81 -3.39 -10.86
C GLY A 123 -8.60 -3.38 -9.35
N GLN A 124 -9.55 -3.96 -8.63
CA GLN A 124 -9.65 -3.84 -7.18
C GLN A 124 -8.42 -4.36 -6.41
N VAL A 125 -7.77 -5.42 -6.89
CA VAL A 125 -6.57 -5.95 -6.22
C VAL A 125 -5.42 -4.95 -6.26
N VAL A 126 -5.25 -4.26 -7.39
CA VAL A 126 -4.16 -3.29 -7.59
C VAL A 126 -4.47 -1.96 -6.90
N GLU A 127 -5.72 -1.49 -6.99
CA GLU A 127 -6.08 -0.14 -6.55
C GLU A 127 -6.51 -0.09 -5.08
N GLN A 128 -7.28 -1.07 -4.58
CA GLN A 128 -7.81 -1.06 -3.21
C GLN A 128 -7.16 -2.13 -2.33
N ALA A 129 -7.23 -3.40 -2.69
CA ALA A 129 -6.75 -4.49 -1.83
C ALA A 129 -5.21 -4.51 -1.68
N THR A 130 -4.50 -3.68 -2.43
CA THR A 130 -3.06 -3.40 -2.25
C THR A 130 -2.74 -2.95 -0.81
N HIS A 131 -3.64 -2.27 -0.11
CA HIS A 131 -3.46 -1.94 1.31
C HIS A 131 -3.36 -3.17 2.20
N ILE A 132 -4.15 -4.21 1.91
CA ILE A 132 -4.12 -5.48 2.66
C ILE A 132 -2.87 -6.27 2.32
N ILE A 133 -2.44 -6.27 1.06
CA ILE A 133 -1.16 -6.87 0.63
C ILE A 133 0.00 -6.15 1.34
N ASP A 134 -0.04 -4.83 1.40
CA ASP A 134 0.96 -4.01 2.07
C ASP A 134 1.03 -4.31 3.57
N LEU A 135 -0.12 -4.36 4.24
CA LEU A 135 -0.19 -4.68 5.65
C LEU A 135 0.34 -6.09 5.93
N ALA A 136 -0.03 -7.09 5.11
CA ALA A 136 0.47 -8.45 5.25
C ALA A 136 1.99 -8.51 5.08
N ARG A 137 2.55 -7.79 4.09
CA ARG A 137 4.01 -7.65 3.94
C ARG A 137 4.66 -6.94 5.12
N PHE A 138 4.05 -5.89 5.63
CA PHE A 138 4.58 -5.14 6.78
C PHE A 138 4.64 -5.96 8.07
N LEU A 139 3.77 -6.97 8.21
CA LEU A 139 3.71 -7.87 9.36
C LEU A 139 4.53 -9.16 9.18
N ALA A 140 4.59 -9.74 7.97
CA ALA A 140 5.18 -11.07 7.73
C ALA A 140 6.39 -11.07 6.78
N GLY A 141 6.77 -9.93 6.22
CA GLY A 141 7.91 -9.78 5.31
C GLY A 141 7.54 -10.00 3.84
N ASP A 142 8.53 -10.30 3.03
CA ASP A 142 8.36 -10.35 1.58
C ASP A 142 7.59 -11.57 1.09
N VAL A 143 6.77 -11.36 0.04
CA VAL A 143 6.09 -12.42 -0.70
C VAL A 143 7.05 -13.03 -1.72
N THR A 144 7.05 -14.36 -1.82
CA THR A 144 7.90 -15.12 -2.75
C THR A 144 7.13 -15.76 -3.89
N GLU A 145 5.83 -16.03 -3.70
CA GLU A 145 4.98 -16.67 -4.69
C GLU A 145 3.52 -16.22 -4.53
N VAL A 146 2.83 -16.08 -5.63
CA VAL A 146 1.40 -15.73 -5.67
C VAL A 146 0.64 -16.67 -6.62
N PHE A 147 -0.61 -16.97 -6.29
CA PHE A 147 -1.57 -17.58 -7.20
C PHE A 147 -2.91 -16.85 -7.09
N GLY A 148 -3.33 -16.20 -8.17
CA GLY A 148 -4.55 -15.43 -8.27
C GLY A 148 -5.64 -16.13 -9.07
N LEU A 149 -6.90 -15.88 -8.69
CA LEU A 149 -8.11 -16.20 -9.45
C LEU A 149 -9.00 -14.97 -9.50
N ALA A 150 -9.67 -14.75 -10.63
CA ALA A 150 -10.59 -13.65 -10.81
C ALA A 150 -11.84 -14.07 -11.56
N ALA A 151 -12.95 -13.42 -11.27
CA ALA A 151 -14.22 -13.59 -11.95
C ALA A 151 -14.83 -12.22 -12.25
N THR A 152 -15.44 -12.09 -13.43
CA THR A 152 -16.14 -10.88 -13.84
C THR A 152 -17.62 -11.20 -14.04
N ARG A 153 -18.48 -10.37 -13.44
CA ARG A 153 -19.91 -10.41 -13.65
C ARG A 153 -20.36 -9.10 -14.30
N PRO A 154 -21.12 -9.13 -15.39
CA PRO A 154 -21.70 -7.92 -15.98
C PRO A 154 -22.49 -7.13 -14.94
N ARG A 155 -22.41 -5.81 -15.03
CA ARG A 155 -23.04 -4.87 -14.12
C ARG A 155 -23.86 -3.87 -14.91
N ASP A 156 -25.20 -3.92 -14.83
CA ASP A 156 -26.09 -2.99 -15.53
C ASP A 156 -26.00 -1.56 -14.95
N ASP A 157 -25.62 -1.45 -13.67
CA ASP A 157 -25.43 -0.19 -12.96
C ASP A 157 -24.05 0.47 -13.25
N PHE A 158 -23.13 -0.27 -13.89
CA PHE A 158 -21.80 0.21 -14.33
C PHE A 158 -21.52 -0.24 -15.76
N PRO A 159 -22.18 0.35 -16.77
CA PRO A 159 -21.98 -0.03 -18.17
C PRO A 159 -20.52 0.13 -18.58
N GLY A 160 -19.96 -0.92 -19.21
CA GLY A 160 -18.57 -0.91 -19.68
C GLY A 160 -17.54 -1.28 -18.61
N LEU A 161 -17.95 -1.62 -17.39
CA LEU A 161 -17.03 -2.13 -16.38
C LEU A 161 -16.38 -3.45 -16.87
N ASP A 162 -15.04 -3.47 -16.94
CA ASP A 162 -14.24 -4.60 -17.41
C ASP A 162 -13.25 -5.14 -16.35
N VAL A 163 -13.17 -4.49 -15.19
CA VAL A 163 -12.37 -5.01 -14.07
C VAL A 163 -13.02 -6.26 -13.46
N PRO A 164 -12.22 -7.19 -12.89
CA PRO A 164 -12.77 -8.30 -12.12
C PRO A 164 -13.67 -7.82 -10.99
N THR A 165 -14.87 -8.41 -10.90
CA THR A 165 -15.83 -8.07 -9.84
C THR A 165 -15.63 -8.87 -8.56
N ALA A 166 -14.87 -9.98 -8.66
CA ALA A 166 -14.39 -10.76 -7.52
C ALA A 166 -13.01 -11.32 -7.83
N SER A 167 -12.15 -11.35 -6.83
CA SER A 167 -10.79 -11.89 -6.93
C SER A 167 -10.44 -12.62 -5.64
N THR A 168 -9.61 -13.65 -5.75
CA THR A 168 -8.94 -14.27 -4.60
C THR A 168 -7.52 -14.62 -4.98
N ALA A 169 -6.63 -14.65 -3.97
CA ALA A 169 -5.24 -15.02 -4.15
C ALA A 169 -4.72 -15.84 -2.97
N ALA A 170 -3.76 -16.74 -3.24
CA ALA A 170 -2.89 -17.33 -2.24
C ALA A 170 -1.50 -16.68 -2.36
N LEU A 171 -0.89 -16.39 -1.21
CA LEU A 171 0.43 -15.75 -1.10
C LEU A 171 1.32 -16.62 -0.22
N ARG A 172 2.59 -16.77 -0.60
CA ARG A 172 3.64 -17.38 0.22
C ARG A 172 4.69 -16.33 0.56
N PHE A 173 5.10 -16.29 1.81
CA PHE A 173 6.10 -15.34 2.32
C PHE A 173 7.47 -16.00 2.49
N ALA A 174 8.52 -15.21 2.45
CA ALA A 174 9.89 -15.67 2.71
C ALA A 174 10.08 -16.16 4.14
N SER A 175 9.28 -15.69 5.09
CA SER A 175 9.21 -16.17 6.47
C SER A 175 8.63 -17.57 6.62
N GLY A 176 8.04 -18.15 5.56
CA GLY A 176 7.28 -19.40 5.60
C GLY A 176 5.79 -19.21 5.89
N ALA A 177 5.34 -18.01 6.26
CA ALA A 177 3.93 -17.70 6.42
C ALA A 177 3.19 -17.84 5.08
N ILE A 178 1.89 -18.10 5.16
CA ILE A 178 0.99 -18.12 4.01
C ILE A 178 -0.19 -17.17 4.24
N ALA A 179 -0.76 -16.65 3.16
CA ALA A 179 -1.97 -15.84 3.24
C ALA A 179 -2.95 -16.16 2.12
N ASN A 180 -4.22 -15.86 2.37
CA ASN A 180 -5.21 -15.67 1.32
C ASN A 180 -5.70 -14.22 1.31
N LEU A 181 -6.13 -13.76 0.13
CA LEU A 181 -6.76 -12.47 -0.09
C LEU A 181 -8.06 -12.70 -0.83
N SER A 182 -9.14 -12.05 -0.41
CA SER A 182 -10.42 -12.04 -1.10
C SER A 182 -10.90 -10.61 -1.31
N ALA A 183 -11.27 -10.27 -2.54
CA ALA A 183 -11.75 -8.94 -2.87
C ALA A 183 -13.01 -9.04 -3.75
N THR A 184 -13.97 -8.16 -3.51
CA THR A 184 -15.13 -7.99 -4.38
C THR A 184 -15.63 -6.55 -4.36
N CYS A 185 -16.00 -6.04 -5.52
CA CYS A 185 -16.67 -4.75 -5.69
C CYS A 185 -18.17 -4.90 -6.02
N LEU A 186 -18.75 -6.09 -5.80
CA LEU A 186 -20.15 -6.40 -6.15
C LEU A 186 -21.17 -5.78 -5.22
N LEU A 187 -20.77 -5.37 -4.01
CA LEU A 187 -21.70 -4.84 -3.02
C LEU A 187 -22.17 -3.43 -3.39
N ARG A 188 -23.20 -2.96 -2.71
CA ARG A 188 -23.73 -1.57 -2.84
C ARG A 188 -23.45 -0.75 -1.60
N TRP A 189 -22.61 -1.27 -0.71
CA TRP A 189 -22.17 -0.66 0.55
C TRP A 189 -20.78 -1.18 0.91
N ASN A 190 -20.06 -0.43 1.72
CA ASN A 190 -18.85 -0.91 2.36
C ASN A 190 -19.22 -1.97 3.39
N HIS A 191 -18.69 -3.18 3.22
CA HIS A 191 -19.03 -4.29 4.10
C HIS A 191 -17.90 -4.55 5.09
N ARG A 192 -16.73 -4.91 4.61
CA ARG A 192 -15.62 -5.26 5.49
C ARG A 192 -14.27 -5.15 4.75
N VAL A 193 -13.32 -4.51 5.41
CA VAL A 193 -11.93 -4.44 4.96
C VAL A 193 -11.05 -4.77 6.16
N GLY A 194 -10.07 -5.68 5.98
CA GLY A 194 -9.21 -6.05 7.08
C GLY A 194 -8.30 -7.23 6.79
N LEU A 195 -7.51 -7.56 7.80
CA LEU A 195 -6.56 -8.66 7.81
C LEU A 195 -6.66 -9.42 9.14
N HIS A 196 -6.98 -10.71 9.07
CA HIS A 196 -6.78 -11.64 10.18
C HIS A 196 -5.36 -12.18 10.13
N VAL A 197 -4.72 -12.27 11.29
CA VAL A 197 -3.37 -12.82 11.46
C VAL A 197 -3.42 -13.88 12.56
N PHE A 198 -2.84 -15.04 12.28
CA PHE A 198 -2.79 -16.17 13.20
C PHE A 198 -1.33 -16.54 13.46
N ALA A 199 -0.98 -16.60 14.75
CA ALA A 199 0.28 -17.06 15.26
C ALA A 199 0.03 -18.10 16.37
N ASP A 200 1.07 -18.67 16.98
CA ASP A 200 0.87 -19.68 18.02
C ASP A 200 0.13 -19.09 19.24
N GLY A 201 -1.05 -19.63 19.54
CA GLY A 201 -1.90 -19.17 20.64
C GLY A 201 -2.42 -17.73 20.52
N LEU A 202 -2.34 -17.11 19.31
CA LEU A 202 -2.70 -15.71 19.07
C LEU A 202 -3.48 -15.56 17.75
N ALA A 203 -4.64 -14.89 17.81
CA ALA A 203 -5.33 -14.41 16.64
C ALA A 203 -5.55 -12.89 16.73
N LEU A 204 -5.25 -12.19 15.65
CA LEU A 204 -5.47 -10.76 15.50
C LEU A 204 -6.47 -10.50 14.37
N GLU A 205 -7.31 -9.50 14.51
CA GLU A 205 -8.07 -8.92 13.42
C GLU A 205 -7.79 -7.42 13.36
N LEU A 206 -7.21 -6.98 12.25
CA LEU A 206 -6.90 -5.58 11.99
C LEU A 206 -7.85 -5.02 10.94
N THR A 207 -8.45 -3.89 11.23
CA THR A 207 -9.18 -3.06 10.27
C THR A 207 -8.49 -1.69 10.13
N ASP A 208 -9.03 -0.81 9.32
CA ASP A 208 -8.56 0.57 9.20
C ASP A 208 -8.83 1.43 10.46
N HIS A 209 -9.58 0.91 11.42
CA HIS A 209 -10.02 1.66 12.61
C HIS A 209 -9.96 0.87 13.93
N ASP A 210 -9.65 -0.43 13.93
CA ASP A 210 -9.54 -1.21 15.17
C ASP A 210 -8.59 -2.42 15.06
N LEU A 211 -8.27 -2.96 16.25
CA LEU A 211 -7.56 -4.22 16.44
C LEU A 211 -8.31 -5.06 17.48
N MET A 212 -8.69 -6.27 17.08
CA MET A 212 -9.11 -7.33 18.00
C MET A 212 -7.94 -8.26 18.29
N VAL A 213 -7.74 -8.63 19.56
CA VAL A 213 -6.72 -9.58 20.01
C VAL A 213 -7.42 -10.74 20.71
N ASP A 214 -7.18 -11.97 20.25
CA ASP A 214 -7.71 -13.19 20.86
C ASP A 214 -6.56 -14.12 21.26
N THR A 215 -6.44 -14.40 22.56
CA THR A 215 -5.47 -15.34 23.15
C THR A 215 -6.18 -16.56 23.76
N GLY A 216 -7.44 -16.81 23.37
CA GLY A 216 -8.27 -17.87 23.93
C GLY A 216 -9.04 -17.51 25.22
N HIS A 217 -8.85 -16.29 25.72
CA HIS A 217 -9.48 -15.81 26.98
C HIS A 217 -10.46 -14.65 26.75
N GLY A 218 -10.91 -14.44 25.54
CA GLY A 218 -11.81 -13.37 25.10
C GLY A 218 -11.25 -12.67 23.86
N ARG A 219 -12.04 -11.73 23.32
CA ARG A 219 -11.73 -10.99 22.08
C ARG A 219 -11.83 -9.49 22.31
N PRO A 220 -10.97 -8.91 23.17
CA PRO A 220 -10.96 -7.48 23.36
C PRO A 220 -10.65 -6.79 22.02
N THR A 221 -11.41 -5.74 21.73
CA THR A 221 -11.22 -4.88 20.56
C THR A 221 -10.88 -3.48 21.01
N ARG A 222 -9.86 -2.89 20.41
CA ARG A 222 -9.42 -1.52 20.66
C ARG A 222 -9.51 -0.71 19.38
N GLY A 223 -10.14 0.46 19.45
CA GLY A 223 -10.10 1.43 18.34
C GLY A 223 -8.71 2.00 18.12
N ALA A 224 -8.40 2.32 16.87
CA ALA A 224 -7.20 3.07 16.51
C ALA A 224 -7.30 4.50 17.08
N ASP A 225 -6.19 5.05 17.54
CA ASP A 225 -6.10 6.43 18.02
C ASP A 225 -5.44 7.33 16.97
N GLY A 226 -5.94 8.56 16.86
CA GLY A 226 -5.43 9.60 15.98
C GLY A 226 -5.63 9.30 14.48
N ASP A 227 -4.98 10.09 13.65
CA ASP A 227 -5.10 10.03 12.18
C ASP A 227 -3.83 9.44 11.54
N PRO A 228 -3.89 8.25 10.93
CA PRO A 228 -2.74 7.64 10.27
C PRO A 228 -2.30 8.41 9.02
N VAL A 229 -3.19 9.11 8.33
CA VAL A 229 -2.85 9.94 7.16
C VAL A 229 -2.02 11.13 7.62
N TRP A 230 -2.45 11.80 8.71
CA TRP A 230 -1.66 12.89 9.28
C TRP A 230 -0.27 12.42 9.73
N ARG A 231 -0.16 11.21 10.33
CA ARG A 231 1.13 10.66 10.77
C ARG A 231 2.07 10.36 9.60
N GLN A 232 1.56 9.80 8.51
CA GLN A 232 2.38 9.53 7.32
C GLN A 232 2.87 10.83 6.67
N ASP A 233 1.98 11.82 6.51
CA ASP A 233 2.32 13.12 5.92
C ASP A 233 3.34 13.86 6.78
N ARG A 234 3.15 13.82 8.11
CA ARG A 234 4.08 14.41 9.06
C ARG A 234 5.46 13.73 8.99
N ALA A 235 5.51 12.41 8.89
CA ALA A 235 6.78 11.67 8.77
C ALA A 235 7.54 12.07 7.50
N PHE A 236 6.83 12.29 6.39
CA PHE A 236 7.44 12.76 5.15
C PHE A 236 7.95 14.21 5.29
N LEU A 237 7.14 15.12 5.82
CA LEU A 237 7.55 16.53 6.03
C LEU A 237 8.74 16.66 6.97
N ASP A 238 8.78 15.89 8.07
CA ASP A 238 9.89 15.89 9.00
C ASP A 238 11.19 15.44 8.33
N ALA A 239 11.13 14.39 7.49
CA ALA A 239 12.29 13.91 6.74
C ALA A 239 12.77 14.93 5.70
N VAL A 240 11.87 15.59 4.98
CA VAL A 240 12.20 16.66 4.03
C VAL A 240 12.85 17.85 4.74
N ALA A 241 12.38 18.20 5.93
CA ALA A 241 12.96 19.29 6.73
C ALA A 241 14.31 18.94 7.41
N GLY A 242 14.87 17.75 7.13
CA GLY A 242 16.14 17.30 7.71
C GLY A 242 16.05 16.78 9.15
N GLY A 243 14.83 16.46 9.62
CA GLY A 243 14.58 15.80 10.89
C GLY A 243 14.70 14.26 10.80
N ASP A 244 14.17 13.58 11.81
CA ASP A 244 14.15 12.11 11.85
C ASP A 244 13.38 11.53 10.67
N ASN A 245 14.01 10.62 9.93
CA ASN A 245 13.31 9.87 8.88
C ASN A 245 12.49 8.72 9.51
N ARG A 246 11.18 8.94 9.66
CA ARG A 246 10.20 7.97 10.17
C ARG A 246 9.27 7.46 9.07
N ILE A 247 9.64 7.62 7.81
CA ILE A 247 8.86 7.14 6.67
C ILE A 247 8.82 5.62 6.70
N ARG A 248 7.59 5.05 6.76
CA ARG A 248 7.36 3.59 6.83
C ARG A 248 7.13 2.95 5.46
N ALA A 249 6.81 3.74 4.47
CA ALA A 249 6.59 3.31 3.09
C ALA A 249 7.35 4.23 2.12
N PRO A 250 8.71 4.20 2.09
CA PRO A 250 9.45 4.85 1.00
C PRO A 250 9.12 4.16 -0.33
N TYR A 251 9.43 4.81 -1.46
CA TYR A 251 9.09 4.31 -2.78
C TYR A 251 9.56 2.87 -3.02
N ALA A 252 10.76 2.52 -2.60
CA ALA A 252 11.33 1.18 -2.72
C ALA A 252 10.51 0.10 -2.01
N GLU A 253 10.00 0.40 -0.80
CA GLU A 253 9.12 -0.51 -0.06
C GLU A 253 7.73 -0.63 -0.70
N ALA A 254 7.18 0.49 -1.14
CA ALA A 254 5.92 0.54 -1.85
C ALA A 254 5.97 -0.23 -3.17
N LEU A 255 7.10 -0.16 -3.88
CA LEU A 255 7.33 -0.93 -5.11
C LEU A 255 7.19 -2.44 -4.87
N GLN A 256 7.71 -2.97 -3.77
CA GLN A 256 7.57 -4.41 -3.46
C GLN A 256 6.11 -4.81 -3.29
N THR A 257 5.29 -4.01 -2.59
CA THR A 257 3.85 -4.24 -2.47
C THR A 257 3.16 -4.14 -3.84
N HIS A 258 3.51 -3.13 -4.60
CA HIS A 258 2.94 -2.88 -5.92
C HIS A 258 3.19 -4.03 -6.89
N LEU A 259 4.42 -4.56 -6.94
CA LEU A 259 4.77 -5.72 -7.77
C LEU A 259 3.98 -6.97 -7.36
N VAL A 260 3.74 -7.18 -6.06
CA VAL A 260 2.88 -8.29 -5.59
C VAL A 260 1.45 -8.11 -6.09
N ALA A 261 0.86 -6.92 -5.99
CA ALA A 261 -0.50 -6.66 -6.47
C ALA A 261 -0.64 -6.90 -7.98
N LEU A 262 0.33 -6.42 -8.77
CA LEU A 262 0.39 -6.67 -10.22
C LEU A 262 0.58 -8.16 -10.53
N ALA A 263 1.42 -8.87 -9.78
CA ALA A 263 1.65 -10.30 -9.94
C ALA A 263 0.38 -11.12 -9.64
N VAL A 264 -0.39 -10.77 -8.63
CA VAL A 264 -1.70 -11.39 -8.35
C VAL A 264 -2.66 -11.19 -9.52
N ALA A 265 -2.78 -9.96 -10.03
CA ALA A 265 -3.64 -9.67 -11.17
C ALA A 265 -3.17 -10.41 -12.45
N ARG A 266 -1.86 -10.50 -12.67
CA ARG A 266 -1.26 -11.24 -13.79
C ARG A 266 -1.49 -12.76 -13.65
N SER A 267 -1.25 -13.32 -12.46
CA SER A 267 -1.49 -14.74 -12.16
C SER A 267 -2.95 -15.14 -12.43
N ALA A 268 -3.91 -14.28 -12.06
CA ALA A 268 -5.32 -14.52 -12.33
C ALA A 268 -5.66 -14.53 -13.84
N ARG A 269 -4.98 -13.70 -14.64
CA ARG A 269 -5.15 -13.72 -16.11
C ARG A 269 -4.51 -14.93 -16.78
N GLU A 270 -3.33 -15.32 -16.30
CA GLU A 270 -2.56 -16.45 -16.87
C GLU A 270 -3.04 -17.82 -16.36
N GLY A 271 -3.80 -17.85 -15.25
CA GLY A 271 -4.25 -19.08 -14.62
C GLY A 271 -3.12 -19.93 -14.02
N ALA A 272 -2.01 -19.32 -13.66
CA ALA A 272 -0.80 -19.97 -13.19
C ALA A 272 -0.18 -19.25 -11.97
N PRO A 273 0.50 -19.98 -11.05
CA PRO A 273 1.26 -19.36 -9.99
C PRO A 273 2.46 -18.60 -10.55
N LEU A 274 2.84 -17.50 -9.91
CA LEU A 274 4.00 -16.68 -10.26
C LEU A 274 4.95 -16.57 -9.07
N LYS A 275 6.23 -16.79 -9.34
CA LYS A 275 7.31 -16.49 -8.40
C LYS A 275 7.70 -15.03 -8.50
N MET A 276 7.99 -14.42 -7.35
CA MET A 276 8.41 -13.02 -7.29
C MET A 276 9.88 -12.79 -7.66
N GLU A 277 10.68 -13.88 -7.79
CA GLU A 277 12.06 -13.82 -8.29
C GLU A 277 12.07 -13.26 -9.72
N GLY A 278 12.87 -12.20 -9.96
CA GLY A 278 12.94 -11.50 -11.24
C GLY A 278 11.90 -10.40 -11.45
N LEU A 279 10.94 -10.25 -10.54
CA LEU A 279 10.01 -9.10 -10.50
C LEU A 279 10.48 -8.02 -9.49
N ARG A 280 11.65 -8.19 -8.86
CA ARG A 280 12.15 -7.33 -7.79
C ARG A 280 13.23 -6.37 -8.27
N ALA A 281 13.11 -5.12 -7.86
CA ALA A 281 14.29 -4.31 -7.59
C ALA A 281 15.02 -4.89 -6.36
N ASP A 282 16.37 -4.82 -6.29
CA ASP A 282 17.20 -5.40 -5.22
C ASP A 282 16.63 -5.12 -3.81
N PRO A 283 16.57 -6.14 -2.92
CA PRO A 283 15.96 -5.98 -1.62
C PRO A 283 16.71 -4.95 -0.78
N GLN A 284 16.01 -3.93 -0.34
CA GLN A 284 16.48 -3.07 0.75
C GLN A 284 16.48 -3.88 2.07
N PRO A 285 17.46 -3.66 2.98
CA PRO A 285 17.41 -4.30 4.28
C PRO A 285 16.12 -3.92 5.01
N PRO A 286 15.51 -4.85 5.76
CA PRO A 286 14.26 -4.59 6.45
C PRO A 286 14.39 -3.35 7.35
N PHE A 287 13.37 -2.48 7.30
CA PHE A 287 13.29 -1.31 8.18
C PHE A 287 13.44 -1.77 9.64
N ARG A 288 14.54 -1.37 10.29
CA ARG A 288 14.69 -1.51 11.73
C ARG A 288 14.19 -0.23 12.38
N PRO A 289 13.10 -0.26 13.17
CA PRO A 289 12.74 0.91 13.97
C PRO A 289 13.94 1.28 14.86
N ALA A 290 14.24 2.57 14.96
CA ALA A 290 15.23 3.06 15.91
C ALA A 290 14.89 2.49 17.29
N ALA A 291 15.86 1.84 17.96
CA ALA A 291 15.65 1.27 19.27
C ALA A 291 15.08 2.38 20.18
N ALA A 292 13.90 2.11 20.77
CA ALA A 292 13.30 3.03 21.72
C ALA A 292 14.34 3.33 22.79
N ALA A 293 14.70 4.60 22.95
CA ALA A 293 15.59 5.02 24.02
C ALA A 293 14.97 4.55 25.35
N ARG A 294 15.67 3.67 26.07
CA ARG A 294 15.24 3.26 27.40
C ARG A 294 15.19 4.51 28.25
N PRO A 295 14.06 4.81 28.95
CA PRO A 295 14.06 5.89 29.91
C PRO A 295 15.12 5.57 30.95
N GLY A 296 16.09 6.48 31.11
CA GLY A 296 17.11 6.36 32.13
C GLY A 296 16.46 6.31 33.50
N VAL A 297 16.80 5.25 34.23
CA VAL A 297 16.51 5.17 35.67
C VAL A 297 17.47 6.14 36.33
N ALA A 298 16.94 7.24 36.85
CA ALA A 298 17.58 8.10 37.83
C ALA A 298 16.99 7.82 39.20
#